data_0711f597172d90f02a022a3059da7cc9
#
_entry.id   0711f597172d90f02a022a3059da7cc9
#
_cell.length_a   1.000
_cell.length_b   1.000
_cell.length_c   1.000
_cell.angle_alpha   90.00
_cell.angle_beta   90.00
_cell.angle_gamma   90.00
#
_symmetry.space_group_name_H-M   'P 1'
#
loop_
_entity.id
_entity.type
_entity.pdbx_description
1 polymer ?
#
loop_
_entity_poly.entity_id
_entity_poly.type
_entity_poly.pdbx_seq_one_letter_code
_entity_poly.pdbx_strand_id
1 'polypeptide(L)'
;MRRPGSIVAVLALVATPLAAQQTAPAPRPIAPQQTTAAAAPASRSILASTQALFDRYVAENKLPGLVGAFGVGDFPTVFVAAGRIADDPGAAAAGPDSLWRVYSMTKPITGMAAMLLVEEGKLKLDEPVATYLPAFRTMRVLKSPDTSLDSVPAARPITIRMLLTHSSGLGYNINAKGPILKEYERLGLLPGQFNVTMEAGALSRPPTLQAFAAAAAKAPLIYQPGTKWHYSIGLDVMAAVIEKVSGMPFDAFVQARLLDPLKMRSTYWQVPMAEVARLATTYAIVGGMRTPFDPAASSVYLRKPAFPYGGAGLVSSARDYDRFLHMLQNGGTLDGTTVMKPETARLAMSNLLPAGVTFDGGNAFPGLAVGFGAGGFVTLADSPMAGRGTYGWDGAANTFSFVDPTRRARGVVMVNYVPYGVYPLRAEVLQALMADAQRLHGK
;
A
#
# COMPACT_ATOMS: atom_id res chain seq x y z
N MET A 1 -7.75 -33.07 -4.32
CA MET A 1 -6.47 -32.55 -4.84
C MET A 1 -6.78 -31.47 -5.88
N ARG A 2 -6.79 -30.21 -5.50
CA ARG A 2 -6.99 -29.07 -6.41
C ARG A 2 -5.71 -28.24 -6.39
N ARG A 3 -5.10 -28.07 -7.56
CA ARG A 3 -3.88 -27.29 -7.77
C ARG A 3 -4.17 -25.79 -7.59
N PRO A 4 -3.24 -25.00 -7.02
CA PRO A 4 -3.38 -23.54 -6.92
C PRO A 4 -3.27 -22.92 -8.31
N GLY A 5 -4.25 -22.08 -8.68
CA GLY A 5 -4.28 -21.33 -9.91
C GLY A 5 -3.17 -20.27 -9.92
N SER A 6 -2.24 -20.41 -10.85
CA SER A 6 -1.11 -19.55 -11.09
C SER A 6 -1.57 -18.16 -11.55
N ILE A 7 -1.17 -17.11 -10.82
CA ILE A 7 -1.12 -15.73 -11.31
C ILE A 7 0.14 -15.63 -12.19
N VAL A 8 0.06 -16.16 -13.39
CA VAL A 8 1.09 -16.04 -14.43
C VAL A 8 0.38 -15.66 -15.72
N ALA A 9 0.06 -14.41 -15.84
CA ALA A 9 -0.34 -13.84 -17.14
C ALA A 9 -0.17 -12.33 -17.12
N VAL A 10 1.05 -11.82 -17.10
CA VAL A 10 1.47 -10.55 -17.74
C VAL A 10 3.00 -10.53 -17.76
N LEU A 11 3.63 -11.29 -18.64
CA LEU A 11 5.02 -11.08 -19.04
C LEU A 11 5.32 -11.97 -20.27
N ALA A 12 4.83 -11.56 -21.43
CA ALA A 12 5.36 -12.00 -22.71
C ALA A 12 5.38 -10.80 -23.64
N LEU A 13 6.53 -10.14 -23.75
CA LEU A 13 6.86 -9.28 -24.89
C LEU A 13 8.40 -9.21 -25.03
N VAL A 14 8.89 -10.06 -25.90
CA VAL A 14 9.88 -9.95 -26.97
C VAL A 14 11.01 -8.91 -26.80
N ALA A 15 12.21 -9.43 -26.62
CA ALA A 15 13.47 -8.72 -26.85
C ALA A 15 13.90 -8.87 -28.32
N THR A 16 14.12 -7.76 -29.01
CA THR A 16 14.90 -7.72 -30.27
C THR A 16 16.28 -7.14 -30.00
N PRO A 17 17.34 -7.70 -30.54
CA PRO A 17 18.70 -7.24 -30.30
C PRO A 17 19.08 -6.04 -31.18
N LEU A 18 19.67 -5.00 -30.59
CA LEU A 18 20.30 -3.90 -31.31
C LEU A 18 21.81 -4.17 -31.46
N ALA A 19 22.30 -4.02 -32.68
CA ALA A 19 23.67 -4.30 -33.08
C ALA A 19 24.69 -3.33 -32.46
N ALA A 20 25.85 -3.87 -32.15
CA ALA A 20 27.02 -3.18 -31.62
C ALA A 20 27.66 -2.24 -32.63
N GLN A 21 27.95 -0.99 -32.22
CA GLN A 21 28.96 -0.13 -32.85
C GLN A 21 30.16 0.00 -31.93
N GLN A 22 31.34 -0.38 -32.45
CA GLN A 22 32.63 -0.24 -31.80
C GLN A 22 33.09 1.21 -31.87
N THR A 23 33.50 1.77 -30.72
CA THR A 23 34.29 3.01 -30.64
C THR A 23 35.58 2.79 -29.83
N ALA A 24 36.62 3.48 -30.24
CA ALA A 24 38.01 3.35 -29.82
C ALA A 24 38.30 3.74 -28.36
N PRO A 25 39.44 3.31 -27.76
CA PRO A 25 39.69 3.44 -26.32
C PRO A 25 40.16 4.84 -25.90
N ALA A 26 39.62 5.32 -24.80
CA ALA A 26 40.00 6.55 -24.09
C ALA A 26 41.10 6.28 -23.03
N PRO A 27 41.90 7.29 -22.61
CA PRO A 27 43.07 7.12 -21.75
C PRO A 27 42.70 6.78 -20.29
N ARG A 28 43.60 6.00 -19.66
CA ARG A 28 43.47 5.49 -18.28
C ARG A 28 43.48 6.64 -17.24
N PRO A 29 42.54 6.71 -16.30
CA PRO A 29 42.66 7.56 -15.14
C PRO A 29 43.54 6.91 -14.05
N ILE A 30 44.26 7.77 -13.35
CA ILE A 30 45.10 7.45 -12.18
C ILE A 30 44.17 7.03 -11.03
N ALA A 31 44.44 5.90 -10.39
CA ALA A 31 43.69 5.35 -9.28
C ALA A 31 43.76 6.28 -8.04
N PRO A 32 42.67 6.61 -7.38
CA PRO A 32 42.71 7.22 -6.06
C PRO A 32 43.07 6.18 -5.01
N GLN A 33 43.98 6.54 -4.10
CA GLN A 33 44.34 5.75 -2.94
C GLN A 33 43.09 5.56 -2.06
N GLN A 34 42.74 4.30 -1.82
CA GLN A 34 41.73 3.92 -0.85
C GLN A 34 42.27 4.16 0.56
N THR A 35 41.85 5.23 1.20
CA THR A 35 41.92 5.32 2.66
C THR A 35 40.81 4.39 3.20
N THR A 36 41.22 3.26 3.75
CA THR A 36 40.37 2.37 4.54
C THR A 36 39.94 3.12 5.81
N ALA A 37 38.80 3.76 5.75
CA ALA A 37 38.12 4.21 6.97
C ALA A 37 37.74 2.95 7.76
N ALA A 38 38.35 2.75 8.91
CA ALA A 38 37.99 1.70 9.85
C ALA A 38 36.50 1.85 10.18
N ALA A 39 35.72 0.81 9.91
CA ALA A 39 34.32 0.75 10.26
C ALA A 39 34.21 0.96 11.79
N ALA A 40 33.49 2.01 12.21
CA ALA A 40 33.14 2.19 13.59
C ALA A 40 32.43 0.92 14.09
N PRO A 41 32.66 0.46 15.34
CA PRO A 41 32.00 -0.73 15.86
C PRO A 41 30.50 -0.51 15.79
N ALA A 42 29.81 -1.39 15.04
CA ALA A 42 28.37 -1.36 14.89
C ALA A 42 27.75 -1.36 16.30
N SER A 43 27.09 -0.28 16.67
CA SER A 43 26.26 -0.25 17.87
C SER A 43 25.28 -1.42 17.72
N ARG A 44 25.33 -2.41 18.62
CA ARG A 44 24.45 -3.58 18.54
C ARG A 44 23.02 -3.07 18.51
N SER A 45 22.36 -3.23 17.35
CA SER A 45 20.95 -2.85 17.19
C SER A 45 20.13 -3.50 18.31
N ILE A 46 19.26 -2.73 18.93
CA ILE A 46 18.27 -3.22 19.88
C ILE A 46 17.46 -4.38 19.26
N LEU A 47 17.20 -4.30 17.93
CA LEU A 47 16.52 -5.31 17.14
C LEU A 47 17.54 -6.14 16.33
N ALA A 48 18.39 -6.89 17.03
CA ALA A 48 19.51 -7.61 16.44
C ALA A 48 19.07 -8.72 15.49
N SER A 49 17.99 -9.45 15.81
CA SER A 49 17.43 -10.51 14.94
C SER A 49 16.85 -9.92 13.66
N THR A 50 16.16 -8.80 13.80
CA THR A 50 15.59 -8.07 12.64
C THR A 50 16.70 -7.48 11.76
N GLN A 51 17.76 -6.92 12.36
CA GLN A 51 18.91 -6.43 11.61
C GLN A 51 19.60 -7.57 10.85
N ALA A 52 19.87 -8.69 11.52
CA ALA A 52 20.49 -9.86 10.87
C ALA A 52 19.64 -10.42 9.71
N LEU A 53 18.32 -10.38 9.84
CA LEU A 53 17.41 -10.74 8.76
C LEU A 53 17.57 -9.80 7.56
N PHE A 54 17.59 -8.48 7.78
CA PHE A 54 17.73 -7.50 6.71
C PHE A 54 19.07 -7.62 6.01
N ASP A 55 20.16 -7.77 6.78
CA ASP A 55 21.52 -7.97 6.25
C ASP A 55 21.59 -9.24 5.41
N ARG A 56 20.93 -10.33 5.83
CA ARG A 56 20.84 -11.58 5.10
C ARG A 56 20.13 -11.41 3.75
N TYR A 57 19.02 -10.70 3.68
CA TYR A 57 18.30 -10.46 2.43
C TYR A 57 19.16 -9.72 1.38
N VAL A 58 19.99 -8.79 1.85
CA VAL A 58 20.93 -8.07 0.99
C VAL A 58 22.12 -8.96 0.61
N ALA A 59 22.72 -9.66 1.57
CA ALA A 59 23.88 -10.54 1.34
C ALA A 59 23.56 -11.70 0.40
N GLU A 60 22.35 -12.26 0.47
CA GLU A 60 21.85 -13.30 -0.44
C GLU A 60 21.40 -12.72 -1.80
N ASN A 61 21.63 -11.44 -2.05
CA ASN A 61 21.26 -10.74 -3.28
C ASN A 61 19.76 -10.83 -3.64
N LYS A 62 18.88 -11.03 -2.63
CA LYS A 62 17.43 -11.05 -2.83
C LYS A 62 16.88 -9.65 -3.11
N LEU A 63 17.37 -8.66 -2.37
CA LEU A 63 16.94 -7.26 -2.45
C LEU A 63 18.16 -6.33 -2.46
N PRO A 64 18.12 -5.17 -3.15
CA PRO A 64 19.19 -4.17 -3.06
C PRO A 64 19.25 -3.54 -1.67
N GLY A 65 18.09 -3.38 -1.02
CA GLY A 65 17.97 -2.87 0.34
C GLY A 65 16.53 -2.79 0.80
N LEU A 66 16.35 -2.54 2.08
CA LEU A 66 15.06 -2.43 2.77
C LEU A 66 15.21 -1.63 4.06
N VAL A 67 14.10 -1.12 4.57
CA VAL A 67 14.05 -0.32 5.81
C VAL A 67 12.85 -0.74 6.63
N GLY A 68 13.03 -0.91 7.95
CA GLY A 68 11.96 -1.06 8.92
C GLY A 68 11.96 0.09 9.93
N ALA A 69 10.79 0.49 10.38
CA ALA A 69 10.60 1.37 11.53
C ALA A 69 9.67 0.66 12.51
N PHE A 70 10.12 0.52 13.75
CA PHE A 70 9.41 -0.23 14.79
C PHE A 70 9.37 0.58 16.08
N GLY A 71 8.20 0.63 16.71
CA GLY A 71 7.99 1.36 17.95
C GLY A 71 7.10 0.62 18.93
N VAL A 72 7.35 0.84 20.22
CA VAL A 72 6.54 0.33 21.33
C VAL A 72 6.29 1.46 22.33
N GLY A 73 5.05 1.66 22.72
CA GLY A 73 4.67 2.72 23.65
C GLY A 73 5.14 4.09 23.17
N ASP A 74 5.68 4.84 24.11
CA ASP A 74 6.22 6.19 23.89
C ASP A 74 7.74 6.20 23.65
N PHE A 75 8.36 5.01 23.56
CA PHE A 75 9.79 4.91 23.26
C PHE A 75 10.08 5.41 21.83
N PRO A 76 11.30 5.95 21.61
CA PRO A 76 11.74 6.35 20.28
C PRO A 76 11.64 5.19 19.29
N THR A 77 11.24 5.51 18.06
CA THR A 77 11.19 4.53 16.97
C THR A 77 12.59 4.00 16.68
N VAL A 78 12.72 2.68 16.57
CA VAL A 78 13.94 2.01 16.15
C VAL A 78 13.88 1.79 14.64
N PHE A 79 14.85 2.34 13.93
CA PHE A 79 15.00 2.12 12.49
C PHE A 79 16.03 1.01 12.25
N VAL A 80 15.67 0.07 11.42
CA VAL A 80 16.52 -1.02 10.92
C VAL A 80 16.65 -0.87 9.42
N ALA A 81 17.86 -0.88 8.88
CA ALA A 81 18.07 -0.73 7.45
C ALA A 81 19.25 -1.57 6.98
N ALA A 82 19.17 -2.05 5.74
CA ALA A 82 20.26 -2.74 5.07
C ALA A 82 20.31 -2.39 3.58
N GLY A 83 21.51 -2.38 3.02
CA GLY A 83 21.74 -2.21 1.58
C GLY A 83 21.48 -0.79 1.07
N ARG A 84 21.02 -0.70 -0.18
CA ARG A 84 20.84 0.54 -0.96
C ARG A 84 19.44 0.61 -1.55
N ILE A 85 19.03 1.80 -2.01
CA ILE A 85 17.70 2.00 -2.63
C ILE A 85 17.62 1.49 -4.08
N ALA A 86 18.73 1.09 -4.67
CA ALA A 86 18.83 0.47 -6.00
C ALA A 86 20.13 -0.34 -6.12
N ASP A 87 20.21 -1.17 -7.20
CA ASP A 87 21.41 -1.94 -7.53
C ASP A 87 22.55 -1.09 -8.09
N ASP A 88 22.27 0.12 -8.52
CA ASP A 88 23.29 1.06 -9.02
C ASP A 88 24.34 1.28 -7.92
N PRO A 89 25.65 1.12 -8.22
CA PRO A 89 26.74 1.38 -7.27
C PRO A 89 26.72 2.80 -6.69
N GLY A 90 26.17 3.78 -7.40
CA GLY A 90 25.98 5.15 -6.96
C GLY A 90 24.72 5.40 -6.13
N ALA A 91 23.83 4.39 -5.98
CA ALA A 91 22.60 4.55 -5.23
C ALA A 91 22.89 4.86 -3.76
N ALA A 92 22.02 5.69 -3.15
CA ALA A 92 22.12 6.00 -1.74
C ALA A 92 21.87 4.76 -0.87
N ALA A 93 22.44 4.73 0.33
CA ALA A 93 22.10 3.72 1.33
C ALA A 93 20.60 3.78 1.64
N ALA A 94 19.98 2.62 1.83
CA ALA A 94 18.61 2.54 2.31
C ALA A 94 18.55 3.09 3.76
N GLY A 95 17.58 3.96 4.05
CA GLY A 95 17.46 4.61 5.34
C GLY A 95 16.05 5.09 5.63
N PRO A 96 15.82 5.63 6.85
CA PRO A 96 14.49 6.04 7.31
C PRO A 96 13.76 7.02 6.39
N ASP A 97 14.52 7.84 5.67
CA ASP A 97 14.03 8.91 4.81
C ASP A 97 14.03 8.53 3.33
N SER A 98 14.46 7.32 2.96
CA SER A 98 14.33 6.80 1.59
C SER A 98 12.87 6.71 1.20
N LEU A 99 12.57 6.96 -0.07
CA LEU A 99 11.22 7.02 -0.62
C LEU A 99 10.85 5.69 -1.28
N TRP A 100 9.69 5.17 -0.93
CA TRP A 100 9.20 3.87 -1.38
C TRP A 100 7.76 3.99 -1.88
N ARG A 101 7.43 3.31 -2.98
CA ARG A 101 6.04 3.21 -3.44
C ARG A 101 5.30 2.32 -2.47
N VAL A 102 4.33 2.89 -1.77
CA VAL A 102 3.58 2.16 -0.74
C VAL A 102 2.31 1.51 -1.28
N TYR A 103 1.94 1.80 -2.54
CA TYR A 103 0.78 1.21 -3.22
C TYR A 103 -0.43 1.13 -2.28
N SER A 104 -0.92 -0.09 -2.00
CA SER A 104 -2.16 -0.29 -1.24
C SER A 104 -2.07 0.14 0.23
N MET A 105 -0.89 0.42 0.77
CA MET A 105 -0.79 1.11 2.06
C MET A 105 -1.30 2.56 2.01
N THR A 106 -1.65 3.09 0.83
CA THR A 106 -2.46 4.32 0.69
C THR A 106 -3.85 4.17 1.30
N LYS A 107 -4.44 2.96 1.27
CA LYS A 107 -5.82 2.70 1.72
C LYS A 107 -6.09 3.05 3.19
N PRO A 108 -5.23 2.70 4.17
CA PRO A 108 -5.37 3.18 5.53
C PRO A 108 -5.43 4.71 5.64
N ILE A 109 -4.60 5.43 4.90
CA ILE A 109 -4.60 6.91 4.89
C ILE A 109 -5.93 7.45 4.34
N THR A 110 -6.41 6.90 3.22
CA THR A 110 -7.73 7.23 2.65
C THR A 110 -8.87 6.88 3.61
N GLY A 111 -8.77 5.72 4.27
CA GLY A 111 -9.73 5.29 5.29
C GLY A 111 -9.82 6.28 6.45
N MET A 112 -8.66 6.69 7.00
CA MET A 112 -8.63 7.68 8.09
C MET A 112 -9.12 9.06 7.62
N ALA A 113 -8.82 9.48 6.39
CA ALA A 113 -9.36 10.70 5.80
C ALA A 113 -10.91 10.68 5.75
N ALA A 114 -11.51 9.55 5.36
CA ALA A 114 -12.97 9.39 5.40
C ALA A 114 -13.51 9.44 6.84
N MET A 115 -12.80 8.81 7.79
CA MET A 115 -13.24 8.78 9.19
C MET A 115 -13.17 10.14 9.88
N LEU A 116 -12.32 11.08 9.43
CA LEU A 116 -12.37 12.48 9.86
C LEU A 116 -13.69 13.15 9.47
N LEU A 117 -14.21 12.88 8.27
CA LEU A 117 -15.50 13.39 7.84
C LEU A 117 -16.66 12.72 8.59
N VAL A 118 -16.49 11.46 9.01
CA VAL A 118 -17.44 10.77 9.90
C VAL A 118 -17.46 11.43 11.28
N GLU A 119 -16.29 11.75 11.84
CA GLU A 119 -16.14 12.48 13.11
C GLU A 119 -16.84 13.84 13.08
N GLU A 120 -16.73 14.54 11.95
CA GLU A 120 -17.37 15.85 11.74
C GLU A 120 -18.88 15.75 11.47
N GLY A 121 -19.45 14.54 11.41
CA GLY A 121 -20.87 14.32 11.09
C GLY A 121 -21.24 14.60 9.63
N LYS A 122 -20.26 14.89 8.77
CA LYS A 122 -20.44 15.16 7.34
C LYS A 122 -20.62 13.90 6.49
N LEU A 123 -20.21 12.75 7.02
CA LEU A 123 -20.29 11.44 6.39
C LEU A 123 -20.85 10.43 7.39
N LYS A 124 -21.74 9.54 6.94
CA LYS A 124 -22.26 8.45 7.78
C LYS A 124 -21.92 7.12 7.16
N LEU A 125 -21.42 6.18 7.97
CA LEU A 125 -20.94 4.87 7.48
C LEU A 125 -22.04 4.09 6.72
N ASP A 126 -23.27 4.14 7.16
CA ASP A 126 -24.36 3.35 6.58
C ASP A 126 -25.21 4.15 5.58
N GLU A 127 -24.79 5.36 5.23
CA GLU A 127 -25.44 6.17 4.22
C GLU A 127 -25.10 5.66 2.81
N PRO A 128 -26.07 5.67 1.87
CA PRO A 128 -25.81 5.28 0.49
C PRO A 128 -24.76 6.19 -0.18
N VAL A 129 -23.82 5.58 -0.90
CA VAL A 129 -22.84 6.30 -1.73
C VAL A 129 -23.54 7.23 -2.73
N ALA A 130 -24.72 6.83 -3.21
CA ALA A 130 -25.54 7.60 -4.14
C ALA A 130 -25.99 8.97 -3.62
N THR A 131 -25.96 9.21 -2.32
CA THR A 131 -26.18 10.53 -1.70
C THR A 131 -25.14 11.54 -2.19
N TYR A 132 -23.90 11.11 -2.32
CA TYR A 132 -22.75 11.93 -2.71
C TYR A 132 -22.40 11.80 -4.18
N LEU A 133 -22.52 10.59 -4.74
CA LEU A 133 -22.22 10.21 -6.12
C LEU A 133 -23.48 9.62 -6.77
N PRO A 134 -24.38 10.45 -7.34
CA PRO A 134 -25.68 10.00 -7.85
C PRO A 134 -25.62 8.90 -8.91
N ALA A 135 -24.49 8.74 -9.62
CA ALA A 135 -24.28 7.67 -10.58
C ALA A 135 -24.40 6.26 -9.97
N PHE A 136 -24.19 6.12 -8.65
CA PHE A 136 -24.32 4.84 -7.93
C PHE A 136 -25.75 4.47 -7.53
N ARG A 137 -26.77 5.23 -7.94
CA ARG A 137 -28.16 4.99 -7.54
C ARG A 137 -28.75 3.71 -8.13
N THR A 138 -28.37 3.35 -9.36
CA THR A 138 -28.97 2.25 -10.12
C THR A 138 -27.92 1.20 -10.50
N MET A 139 -27.23 0.66 -9.49
CA MET A 139 -26.20 -0.35 -9.73
C MET A 139 -26.82 -1.68 -10.19
N ARG A 140 -26.04 -2.41 -10.98
CA ARG A 140 -26.39 -3.75 -11.45
C ARG A 140 -25.32 -4.74 -10.99
N VAL A 141 -25.71 -6.00 -10.83
CA VAL A 141 -24.83 -7.09 -10.35
C VAL A 141 -24.79 -8.20 -11.39
N LEU A 142 -23.59 -8.68 -11.71
CA LEU A 142 -23.38 -9.78 -12.65
C LEU A 142 -24.07 -11.06 -12.18
N LYS A 143 -24.72 -11.78 -13.14
CA LYS A 143 -25.24 -13.13 -12.89
C LYS A 143 -24.11 -14.16 -12.86
N SER A 144 -23.11 -14.01 -13.73
CA SER A 144 -21.98 -14.93 -13.92
C SER A 144 -20.71 -14.11 -14.15
N PRO A 145 -20.01 -13.64 -13.08
CA PRO A 145 -18.93 -12.65 -13.17
C PRO A 145 -17.80 -13.00 -14.13
N ASP A 146 -17.43 -14.28 -14.25
CA ASP A 146 -16.27 -14.70 -15.04
C ASP A 146 -16.59 -14.93 -16.53
N THR A 147 -17.87 -15.02 -16.92
CA THR A 147 -18.28 -15.49 -18.25
C THR A 147 -19.22 -14.58 -19.02
N SER A 148 -19.95 -13.68 -18.35
CA SER A 148 -20.95 -12.80 -18.98
C SER A 148 -21.04 -11.43 -18.30
N LEU A 149 -21.46 -10.41 -19.07
CA LEU A 149 -21.89 -9.11 -18.53
C LEU A 149 -23.38 -9.05 -18.22
N ASP A 150 -24.11 -10.16 -18.38
CA ASP A 150 -25.51 -10.23 -17.98
C ASP A 150 -25.67 -9.91 -16.51
N SER A 151 -26.58 -9.02 -16.20
CA SER A 151 -26.70 -8.46 -14.87
C SER A 151 -28.15 -8.23 -14.46
N VAL A 152 -28.37 -8.23 -13.15
CA VAL A 152 -29.65 -7.90 -12.49
C VAL A 152 -29.49 -6.62 -11.67
N PRO A 153 -30.56 -5.93 -11.29
CA PRO A 153 -30.48 -4.82 -10.35
C PRO A 153 -29.84 -5.24 -9.03
N ALA A 154 -29.05 -4.34 -8.42
CA ALA A 154 -28.54 -4.54 -7.06
C ALA A 154 -29.73 -4.59 -6.08
N ALA A 155 -29.69 -5.55 -5.15
CA ALA A 155 -30.74 -5.74 -4.15
C ALA A 155 -30.78 -4.64 -3.07
N ARG A 156 -29.68 -3.90 -2.93
CA ARG A 156 -29.53 -2.79 -1.97
C ARG A 156 -28.50 -1.78 -2.45
N PRO A 157 -28.53 -0.54 -1.97
CA PRO A 157 -27.52 0.45 -2.30
C PRO A 157 -26.15 0.08 -1.70
N ILE A 158 -25.07 0.54 -2.34
CA ILE A 158 -23.74 0.55 -1.74
C ILE A 158 -23.68 1.64 -0.68
N THR A 159 -23.15 1.33 0.51
CA THR A 159 -22.91 2.30 1.57
C THR A 159 -21.46 2.71 1.68
N ILE A 160 -21.16 3.79 2.41
CA ILE A 160 -19.80 4.26 2.73
C ILE A 160 -19.00 3.16 3.43
N ARG A 161 -19.58 2.47 4.40
CA ARG A 161 -19.00 1.31 5.09
C ARG A 161 -18.52 0.24 4.09
N MET A 162 -19.33 -0.06 3.09
CA MET A 162 -19.01 -1.08 2.09
C MET A 162 -17.84 -0.67 1.16
N LEU A 163 -17.65 0.61 0.87
CA LEU A 163 -16.46 1.10 0.16
C LEU A 163 -15.20 0.91 1.01
N LEU A 164 -15.25 1.32 2.27
CA LEU A 164 -14.11 1.24 3.22
C LEU A 164 -13.67 -0.20 3.48
N THR A 165 -14.60 -1.16 3.40
CA THR A 165 -14.36 -2.56 3.78
C THR A 165 -14.30 -3.54 2.61
N HIS A 166 -14.23 -3.07 1.37
CA HIS A 166 -14.24 -3.94 0.19
C HIS A 166 -15.43 -4.91 0.12
N SER A 167 -16.60 -4.51 0.64
CA SER A 167 -17.85 -5.29 0.58
C SER A 167 -18.91 -4.68 -0.31
N SER A 168 -18.54 -3.70 -1.13
CA SER A 168 -19.46 -2.98 -2.04
C SER A 168 -19.90 -3.80 -3.27
N GLY A 169 -19.21 -4.90 -3.58
CA GLY A 169 -19.40 -5.65 -4.82
C GLY A 169 -18.63 -5.08 -6.02
N LEU A 170 -17.97 -3.93 -5.90
CA LEU A 170 -17.02 -3.45 -6.90
C LEU A 170 -15.87 -4.45 -7.05
N GLY A 171 -15.34 -4.59 -8.26
CA GLY A 171 -14.16 -5.39 -8.53
C GLY A 171 -12.86 -4.59 -8.58
N TYR A 172 -11.83 -5.22 -9.10
CA TYR A 172 -10.52 -4.66 -9.34
C TYR A 172 -9.91 -5.31 -10.58
N ASN A 173 -9.25 -4.54 -11.45
CA ASN A 173 -8.62 -5.10 -12.66
C ASN A 173 -7.56 -6.17 -12.35
N ILE A 174 -6.93 -6.14 -11.17
CA ILE A 174 -5.90 -7.11 -10.78
C ILE A 174 -6.45 -8.50 -10.41
N ASN A 175 -7.74 -8.62 -10.10
CA ASN A 175 -8.38 -9.89 -9.74
C ASN A 175 -9.61 -10.22 -10.59
N ALA A 176 -10.06 -9.29 -11.44
CA ALA A 176 -11.13 -9.51 -12.42
C ALA A 176 -10.65 -10.43 -13.55
N LYS A 177 -11.59 -11.18 -14.15
CA LYS A 177 -11.33 -12.10 -15.27
C LYS A 177 -12.43 -11.99 -16.32
N GLY A 178 -12.15 -12.52 -17.52
CA GLY A 178 -13.16 -12.62 -18.58
C GLY A 178 -13.75 -11.27 -19.01
N PRO A 179 -15.05 -11.21 -19.30
CA PRO A 179 -15.70 -10.01 -19.85
C PRO A 179 -15.64 -8.80 -18.94
N ILE A 180 -15.70 -8.97 -17.61
CA ILE A 180 -15.66 -7.84 -16.67
C ILE A 180 -14.27 -7.19 -16.61
N LEU A 181 -13.17 -7.94 -16.79
CA LEU A 181 -11.84 -7.35 -16.91
C LEU A 181 -11.76 -6.43 -18.14
N LYS A 182 -12.24 -6.90 -19.30
CA LYS A 182 -12.28 -6.10 -20.53
C LYS A 182 -13.14 -4.84 -20.36
N GLU A 183 -14.23 -4.94 -19.62
CA GLU A 183 -15.08 -3.78 -19.31
C GLU A 183 -14.37 -2.76 -18.42
N TYR A 184 -13.60 -3.22 -17.42
CA TYR A 184 -12.78 -2.34 -16.57
C TYR A 184 -11.69 -1.65 -17.39
N GLU A 185 -11.02 -2.38 -18.29
CA GLU A 185 -10.04 -1.82 -19.22
C GLU A 185 -10.68 -0.76 -20.13
N ARG A 186 -11.83 -1.07 -20.75
CA ARG A 186 -12.58 -0.16 -21.62
C ARG A 186 -13.02 1.11 -20.89
N LEU A 187 -13.38 1.02 -19.62
CA LEU A 187 -13.80 2.15 -18.79
C LEU A 187 -12.61 2.90 -18.15
N GLY A 188 -11.38 2.43 -18.37
CA GLY A 188 -10.18 3.00 -17.77
C GLY A 188 -10.10 2.83 -16.24
N LEU A 189 -10.73 1.80 -15.69
CA LEU A 189 -10.74 1.50 -14.24
C LEU A 189 -9.45 0.78 -13.82
N LEU A 190 -8.33 1.46 -14.03
CA LEU A 190 -6.97 1.00 -13.74
C LEU A 190 -6.36 1.89 -12.64
N PRO A 191 -6.78 1.78 -11.38
CA PRO A 191 -6.31 2.64 -10.31
C PRO A 191 -4.89 2.25 -9.88
N GLY A 192 -4.00 3.24 -9.88
CA GLY A 192 -2.58 3.08 -9.55
C GLY A 192 -1.68 3.24 -10.77
N GLN A 193 -0.43 3.53 -10.49
CA GLN A 193 0.65 3.68 -11.46
C GLN A 193 1.69 2.59 -11.16
N PHE A 194 2.20 1.91 -12.20
CA PHE A 194 3.14 0.80 -12.02
C PHE A 194 4.50 1.10 -12.65
N ASN A 195 4.55 1.36 -13.95
CA ASN A 195 5.74 1.77 -14.67
C ASN A 195 5.37 2.48 -15.98
N VAL A 196 6.36 3.12 -16.62
CA VAL A 196 6.13 3.91 -17.84
C VAL A 196 5.57 3.10 -19.01
N THR A 197 5.94 1.83 -19.14
CA THR A 197 5.45 0.95 -20.23
C THR A 197 3.98 0.62 -20.03
N MET A 198 3.56 0.28 -18.83
CA MET A 198 2.17 0.01 -18.50
C MET A 198 1.32 1.28 -18.62
N GLU A 199 1.84 2.44 -18.22
CA GLU A 199 1.15 3.71 -18.38
C GLU A 199 0.96 4.09 -19.87
N ALA A 200 1.99 3.86 -20.70
CA ALA A 200 1.90 4.12 -22.15
C ALA A 200 0.93 3.18 -22.86
N GLY A 201 0.78 1.95 -22.38
CA GLY A 201 -0.17 0.96 -22.89
C GLY A 201 -1.58 1.06 -22.29
N ALA A 202 -1.77 1.88 -21.25
CA ALA A 202 -3.07 2.07 -20.63
C ALA A 202 -4.01 2.80 -21.61
N LEU A 203 -5.14 2.20 -21.89
CA LEU A 203 -6.26 2.87 -22.55
C LEU A 203 -6.66 4.12 -21.76
N SER A 204 -7.32 5.07 -22.41
CA SER A 204 -7.63 6.38 -21.82
C SER A 204 -8.22 6.25 -20.41
N ARG A 205 -7.52 6.77 -19.43
CA ARG A 205 -8.00 6.86 -18.04
C ARG A 205 -8.95 8.03 -17.89
N PRO A 206 -9.96 7.94 -17.01
CA PRO A 206 -10.74 9.10 -16.60
C PRO A 206 -9.82 10.21 -16.08
N PRO A 207 -10.06 11.49 -16.46
CA PRO A 207 -9.12 12.58 -16.15
C PRO A 207 -9.21 13.10 -14.71
N THR A 208 -10.24 12.69 -13.94
CA THR A 208 -10.47 13.14 -12.56
C THR A 208 -11.03 12.00 -11.70
N LEU A 209 -10.93 12.11 -10.37
CA LEU A 209 -11.57 11.18 -9.44
C LEU A 209 -13.08 11.10 -9.64
N GLN A 210 -13.74 12.22 -9.89
CA GLN A 210 -15.19 12.26 -10.13
C GLN A 210 -15.53 11.51 -11.43
N ALA A 211 -14.76 11.69 -12.50
CA ALA A 211 -14.92 10.95 -13.74
C ALA A 211 -14.63 9.46 -13.56
N PHE A 212 -13.62 9.09 -12.75
CA PHE A 212 -13.32 7.71 -12.41
C PHE A 212 -14.47 7.06 -11.65
N ALA A 213 -15.00 7.71 -10.62
CA ALA A 213 -16.16 7.22 -9.88
C ALA A 213 -17.40 7.05 -10.77
N ALA A 214 -17.66 8.02 -11.66
CA ALA A 214 -18.75 7.92 -12.62
C ALA A 214 -18.55 6.77 -13.64
N ALA A 215 -17.31 6.49 -14.04
CA ALA A 215 -16.98 5.33 -14.88
C ALA A 215 -17.16 4.01 -14.10
N ALA A 216 -16.74 3.96 -12.83
CA ALA A 216 -16.92 2.80 -11.96
C ALA A 216 -18.41 2.44 -11.77
N ALA A 217 -19.29 3.44 -11.73
CA ALA A 217 -20.74 3.23 -11.61
C ALA A 217 -21.37 2.64 -12.88
N LYS A 218 -20.68 2.68 -14.04
CA LYS A 218 -21.16 2.04 -15.30
C LYS A 218 -20.84 0.55 -15.34
N ALA A 219 -19.81 0.10 -14.63
CA ALA A 219 -19.45 -1.30 -14.55
C ALA A 219 -20.43 -2.04 -13.61
N PRO A 220 -20.91 -3.23 -13.99
CA PRO A 220 -21.69 -4.05 -13.07
C PRO A 220 -20.82 -4.54 -11.91
N LEU A 221 -21.45 -4.69 -10.75
CA LEU A 221 -20.84 -5.25 -9.56
C LEU A 221 -20.58 -6.75 -9.73
N ILE A 222 -19.52 -7.25 -9.12
CA ILE A 222 -19.19 -8.68 -9.14
C ILE A 222 -20.07 -9.46 -8.15
N TYR A 223 -20.45 -8.83 -7.03
CA TYR A 223 -21.31 -9.42 -6.00
C TYR A 223 -22.38 -8.42 -5.53
N GLN A 224 -23.43 -8.92 -4.92
CA GLN A 224 -24.42 -8.07 -4.25
C GLN A 224 -23.76 -7.25 -3.14
N PRO A 225 -24.07 -5.95 -3.03
CA PRO A 225 -23.50 -5.10 -1.98
C PRO A 225 -23.77 -5.68 -0.58
N GLY A 226 -22.72 -5.72 0.25
CA GLY A 226 -22.78 -6.18 1.63
C GLY A 226 -22.96 -7.69 1.80
N THR A 227 -22.64 -8.51 0.80
CA THR A 227 -22.76 -9.97 0.90
C THR A 227 -21.41 -10.70 0.95
N LYS A 228 -20.36 -10.09 0.44
CA LYS A 228 -19.03 -10.73 0.34
C LYS A 228 -17.91 -9.69 0.38
N TRP A 229 -16.83 -10.04 1.06
CA TRP A 229 -15.58 -9.31 0.93
C TRP A 229 -14.92 -9.64 -0.42
N HIS A 230 -14.58 -8.62 -1.18
CA HIS A 230 -13.86 -8.75 -2.44
C HIS A 230 -13.01 -7.52 -2.68
N TYR A 231 -11.69 -7.70 -2.72
CA TYR A 231 -10.75 -6.61 -2.91
C TYR A 231 -11.08 -5.80 -4.15
N SER A 232 -11.16 -4.49 -4.01
CA SER A 232 -11.82 -3.64 -5.00
C SER A 232 -11.23 -2.24 -5.09
N ILE A 233 -11.68 -1.49 -6.10
CA ILE A 233 -11.44 -0.05 -6.29
C ILE A 233 -12.24 0.82 -5.29
N GLY A 234 -12.78 0.23 -4.24
CA GLY A 234 -13.66 0.94 -3.27
C GLY A 234 -13.02 2.18 -2.66
N LEU A 235 -11.71 2.14 -2.33
CA LEU A 235 -11.01 3.28 -1.73
C LEU A 235 -10.71 4.40 -2.75
N ASP A 236 -10.62 4.10 -4.04
CA ASP A 236 -10.54 5.12 -5.09
C ASP A 236 -11.87 5.84 -5.26
N VAL A 237 -12.99 5.09 -5.21
CA VAL A 237 -14.34 5.68 -5.17
C VAL A 237 -14.54 6.47 -3.88
N MET A 238 -14.01 5.99 -2.74
CA MET A 238 -14.07 6.71 -1.46
C MET A 238 -13.32 8.06 -1.54
N ALA A 239 -12.20 8.12 -2.24
CA ALA A 239 -11.49 9.38 -2.48
C ALA A 239 -12.38 10.41 -3.22
N ALA A 240 -13.17 9.97 -4.21
CA ALA A 240 -14.15 10.83 -4.89
C ALA A 240 -15.28 11.29 -3.95
N VAL A 241 -15.71 10.44 -3.02
CA VAL A 241 -16.69 10.83 -1.96
C VAL A 241 -16.06 11.88 -1.05
N ILE A 242 -14.79 11.71 -0.62
CA ILE A 242 -14.09 12.68 0.23
C ILE A 242 -14.02 14.05 -0.47
N GLU A 243 -13.65 14.10 -1.77
CA GLU A 243 -13.69 15.37 -2.53
C GLU A 243 -15.06 16.02 -2.49
N LYS A 244 -16.11 15.22 -2.75
CA LYS A 244 -17.48 15.74 -2.82
C LYS A 244 -17.99 16.29 -1.49
N VAL A 245 -17.64 15.60 -0.39
CA VAL A 245 -18.12 15.97 0.96
C VAL A 245 -17.30 17.12 1.54
N SER A 246 -15.99 17.13 1.31
CA SER A 246 -15.10 18.17 1.85
C SER A 246 -15.11 19.46 1.04
N GLY A 247 -15.47 19.40 -0.24
CA GLY A 247 -15.34 20.51 -1.18
C GLY A 247 -13.88 20.81 -1.57
N MET A 248 -12.93 19.94 -1.22
CA MET A 248 -11.50 20.07 -1.50
C MET A 248 -11.04 18.96 -2.46
N PRO A 249 -10.01 19.18 -3.30
CA PRO A 249 -9.31 18.09 -3.98
C PRO A 249 -8.85 17.04 -2.95
N PHE A 250 -8.92 15.75 -3.30
CA PHE A 250 -8.64 14.66 -2.35
C PHE A 250 -7.22 14.74 -1.78
N ASP A 251 -6.21 14.98 -2.62
CA ASP A 251 -4.82 15.15 -2.20
C ASP A 251 -4.65 16.35 -1.26
N ALA A 252 -5.29 17.48 -1.56
CA ALA A 252 -5.26 18.66 -0.71
C ALA A 252 -5.94 18.40 0.65
N PHE A 253 -7.06 17.65 0.68
CA PHE A 253 -7.71 17.26 1.93
C PHE A 253 -6.79 16.38 2.78
N VAL A 254 -6.20 15.34 2.19
CA VAL A 254 -5.28 14.44 2.91
C VAL A 254 -4.04 15.20 3.39
N GLN A 255 -3.49 16.07 2.55
CA GLN A 255 -2.35 16.91 2.90
C GLN A 255 -2.65 17.74 4.15
N ALA A 256 -3.73 18.54 4.11
CA ALA A 256 -4.07 19.47 5.17
C ALA A 256 -4.53 18.78 6.47
N ARG A 257 -5.21 17.64 6.35
CA ARG A 257 -5.88 17.01 7.50
C ARG A 257 -5.09 15.86 8.14
N LEU A 258 -4.15 15.26 7.40
CA LEU A 258 -3.32 14.15 7.89
C LEU A 258 -1.83 14.42 7.76
N LEU A 259 -1.33 14.72 6.54
CA LEU A 259 0.11 14.75 6.31
C LEU A 259 0.79 15.94 7.00
N ASP A 260 0.23 17.15 6.90
CA ASP A 260 0.80 18.35 7.53
C ASP A 260 0.76 18.30 9.06
N PRO A 261 -0.38 17.96 9.72
CA PRO A 261 -0.43 17.80 11.17
C PRO A 261 0.54 16.75 11.69
N LEU A 262 0.73 15.66 10.94
CA LEU A 262 1.66 14.59 11.25
C LEU A 262 3.09 14.88 10.81
N LYS A 263 3.37 16.01 10.16
CA LYS A 263 4.69 16.39 9.62
C LYS A 263 5.27 15.32 8.67
N MET A 264 4.41 14.68 7.88
CA MET A 264 4.77 13.65 6.88
C MET A 264 5.25 14.32 5.59
N ARG A 265 6.43 14.93 5.61
CA ARG A 265 6.98 15.77 4.55
C ARG A 265 7.61 14.98 3.39
N SER A 266 7.74 13.67 3.54
CA SER A 266 8.29 12.73 2.56
C SER A 266 7.20 11.77 2.05
N THR A 267 5.95 12.26 1.93
CA THR A 267 4.79 11.47 1.45
C THR A 267 4.12 12.22 0.32
N TYR A 268 4.04 11.58 -0.87
CA TYR A 268 3.71 12.25 -2.13
C TYR A 268 2.80 11.40 -3.03
N TRP A 269 1.88 12.02 -3.77
CA TRP A 269 1.27 11.45 -4.99
C TRP A 269 2.14 11.66 -6.23
N GLN A 270 2.92 12.73 -6.25
CA GLN A 270 3.95 13.00 -7.25
C GLN A 270 5.25 13.34 -6.52
N VAL A 271 6.29 12.56 -6.74
CA VAL A 271 7.61 12.81 -6.12
C VAL A 271 8.24 14.02 -6.80
N PRO A 272 8.62 15.06 -6.04
CA PRO A 272 9.35 16.21 -6.59
C PRO A 272 10.69 15.78 -7.20
N MET A 273 11.10 16.40 -8.29
CA MET A 273 12.38 16.08 -8.95
C MET A 273 13.59 16.22 -8.01
N ALA A 274 13.54 17.16 -7.06
CA ALA A 274 14.58 17.35 -6.04
C ALA A 274 14.74 16.13 -5.11
N GLU A 275 13.71 15.27 -5.00
CA GLU A 275 13.68 14.11 -4.11
C GLU A 275 14.01 12.80 -4.82
N VAL A 276 14.26 12.82 -6.13
CA VAL A 276 14.49 11.62 -6.93
C VAL A 276 15.69 10.80 -6.44
N ALA A 277 16.71 11.45 -5.90
CA ALA A 277 17.89 10.78 -5.35
C ALA A 277 17.59 9.90 -4.10
N ARG A 278 16.42 10.08 -3.48
CA ARG A 278 15.95 9.30 -2.34
C ARG A 278 14.95 8.22 -2.76
N LEU A 279 14.47 8.22 -4.02
CA LEU A 279 13.46 7.28 -4.50
C LEU A 279 14.08 5.93 -4.80
N ALA A 280 13.56 4.88 -4.19
CA ALA A 280 14.01 3.51 -4.46
C ALA A 280 13.54 3.04 -5.84
N THR A 281 14.34 2.21 -6.51
CA THR A 281 13.89 1.48 -7.70
C THR A 281 12.99 0.31 -7.30
N THR A 282 11.87 0.12 -8.01
CA THR A 282 11.07 -1.10 -7.89
C THR A 282 11.64 -2.17 -8.82
N TYR A 283 11.72 -3.39 -8.34
CA TYR A 283 12.27 -4.53 -9.09
C TYR A 283 11.20 -5.60 -9.36
N ALA A 284 11.27 -6.22 -10.53
CA ALA A 284 10.58 -7.47 -10.81
C ALA A 284 11.49 -8.65 -10.49
N ILE A 285 10.96 -9.66 -9.79
CA ILE A 285 11.66 -10.91 -9.46
C ILE A 285 11.07 -12.02 -10.32
N VAL A 286 11.85 -12.53 -11.27
CA VAL A 286 11.44 -13.60 -12.19
C VAL A 286 12.52 -14.68 -12.19
N GLY A 287 12.14 -15.91 -11.83
CA GLY A 287 13.10 -17.02 -11.77
C GLY A 287 14.28 -16.78 -10.81
N GLY A 288 14.08 -16.00 -9.75
CA GLY A 288 15.13 -15.60 -8.80
C GLY A 288 16.02 -14.46 -9.28
N MET A 289 15.85 -14.00 -10.51
CA MET A 289 16.58 -12.84 -11.03
C MET A 289 15.79 -11.55 -10.76
N ARG A 290 16.52 -10.49 -10.43
CA ARG A 290 16.00 -9.17 -10.15
C ARG A 290 16.26 -8.24 -11.35
N THR A 291 15.19 -7.63 -11.88
CA THR A 291 15.28 -6.66 -12.98
C THR A 291 14.54 -5.37 -12.61
N PRO A 292 15.04 -4.17 -12.98
CA PRO A 292 14.33 -2.93 -12.73
C PRO A 292 12.95 -2.94 -13.39
N PHE A 293 11.90 -2.71 -12.59
CA PHE A 293 10.50 -2.65 -13.03
C PHE A 293 9.99 -1.20 -13.16
N ASP A 294 10.33 -0.34 -12.19
CA ASP A 294 10.10 1.10 -12.22
C ASP A 294 11.35 1.80 -11.66
N PRO A 295 12.36 2.10 -12.50
CA PRO A 295 13.59 2.76 -12.08
C PRO A 295 13.32 4.16 -11.53
N ALA A 296 14.02 4.54 -10.45
CA ALA A 296 13.82 5.83 -9.78
C ALA A 296 13.92 7.04 -10.73
N ALA A 297 14.94 7.08 -11.58
CA ALA A 297 15.22 8.22 -12.47
C ALA A 297 14.15 8.43 -13.58
N SER A 298 13.39 7.38 -13.91
CA SER A 298 12.34 7.43 -14.94
C SER A 298 10.96 7.01 -14.41
N SER A 299 10.81 7.01 -13.09
CA SER A 299 9.60 6.52 -12.44
C SER A 299 8.35 7.25 -12.89
N VAL A 300 7.25 6.50 -13.01
CA VAL A 300 5.92 7.08 -13.26
C VAL A 300 5.50 8.05 -12.15
N TYR A 301 6.01 7.89 -10.94
CA TYR A 301 5.72 8.76 -9.80
C TYR A 301 6.40 10.13 -9.84
N LEU A 302 7.29 10.37 -10.81
CA LEU A 302 7.82 11.71 -11.12
C LEU A 302 6.84 12.55 -11.96
N ARG A 303 5.82 11.93 -12.52
CA ARG A 303 4.81 12.58 -13.35
C ARG A 303 3.54 12.80 -12.52
N LYS A 304 2.82 13.88 -12.84
CA LYS A 304 1.50 14.11 -12.24
C LYS A 304 0.56 12.96 -12.65
N PRO A 305 -0.05 12.24 -11.70
CA PRO A 305 -1.06 11.24 -12.02
C PRO A 305 -2.32 11.89 -12.64
N ALA A 306 -3.13 11.12 -13.36
CA ALA A 306 -4.41 11.60 -13.88
C ALA A 306 -5.28 12.18 -12.75
N PHE A 307 -5.23 11.52 -11.58
CA PHE A 307 -5.82 11.97 -10.32
C PHE A 307 -5.11 11.27 -9.15
N PRO A 308 -5.19 11.79 -7.91
CA PRO A 308 -4.62 11.11 -6.75
C PRO A 308 -5.39 9.82 -6.43
N TYR A 309 -4.77 8.66 -6.67
CA TYR A 309 -5.39 7.35 -6.44
C TYR A 309 -5.53 7.06 -4.94
N GLY A 310 -6.76 6.99 -4.45
CA GLY A 310 -7.04 6.71 -3.03
C GLY A 310 -6.71 5.29 -2.59
N GLY A 311 -6.60 4.35 -3.54
CA GLY A 311 -6.29 2.96 -3.29
C GLY A 311 -4.81 2.58 -3.39
N ALA A 312 -3.96 3.37 -4.10
CA ALA A 312 -2.60 2.91 -4.40
C ALA A 312 -1.62 4.03 -4.85
N GLY A 313 -1.90 5.30 -4.60
CA GLY A 313 -1.20 6.42 -5.25
C GLY A 313 0.01 6.96 -4.51
N LEU A 314 0.27 6.61 -3.26
CA LEU A 314 1.31 7.24 -2.46
C LEU A 314 2.70 6.61 -2.61
N VAL A 315 3.69 7.49 -2.56
CA VAL A 315 5.07 7.21 -2.18
C VAL A 315 5.28 7.78 -0.78
N SER A 316 6.00 7.08 0.09
CA SER A 316 6.26 7.53 1.45
C SER A 316 7.63 7.05 1.95
N SER A 317 8.09 7.57 3.07
CA SER A 317 9.27 7.10 3.80
C SER A 317 8.87 6.25 5.02
N ALA A 318 9.80 5.45 5.54
CA ALA A 318 9.57 4.69 6.77
C ALA A 318 9.30 5.61 7.96
N ARG A 319 10.01 6.74 8.03
CA ARG A 319 9.81 7.75 9.08
C ARG A 319 8.40 8.35 9.02
N ASP A 320 7.94 8.76 7.84
CA ASP A 320 6.63 9.38 7.71
C ASP A 320 5.50 8.39 8.01
N TYR A 321 5.61 7.18 7.46
CA TYR A 321 4.57 6.18 7.69
C TYR A 321 4.53 5.72 9.17
N ASP A 322 5.68 5.65 9.86
CA ASP A 322 5.73 5.43 11.31
C ASP A 322 4.99 6.53 12.08
N ARG A 323 5.10 7.79 11.68
CA ARG A 323 4.36 8.89 12.31
C ARG A 323 2.84 8.71 12.19
N PHE A 324 2.36 8.24 11.02
CA PHE A 324 0.96 7.89 10.84
C PHE A 324 0.53 6.74 11.78
N LEU A 325 1.32 5.67 11.86
CA LEU A 325 1.05 4.55 12.75
C LEU A 325 1.14 4.96 14.24
N HIS A 326 2.07 5.83 14.59
CA HIS A 326 2.23 6.34 15.96
C HIS A 326 1.01 7.18 16.38
N MET A 327 0.50 8.02 15.50
CA MET A 327 -0.75 8.74 15.73
C MET A 327 -1.90 7.76 16.01
N LEU A 328 -2.05 6.69 15.22
CA LEU A 328 -3.08 5.66 15.43
C LEU A 328 -2.87 4.91 16.75
N GLN A 329 -1.62 4.51 17.08
CA GLN A 329 -1.27 3.86 18.35
C GLN A 329 -1.70 4.71 19.57
N ASN A 330 -1.58 6.01 19.45
CA ASN A 330 -1.91 6.97 20.51
C ASN A 330 -3.35 7.50 20.41
N GLY A 331 -4.25 6.77 19.74
CA GLY A 331 -5.66 7.12 19.68
C GLY A 331 -5.94 8.44 18.96
N GLY A 332 -5.18 8.74 17.90
CA GLY A 332 -5.42 9.91 17.07
C GLY A 332 -4.55 11.14 17.37
N THR A 333 -3.57 11.03 18.28
CA THR A 333 -2.72 12.16 18.69
C THR A 333 -1.24 11.84 18.50
N LEU A 334 -0.45 12.81 18.04
CA LEU A 334 1.01 12.71 17.92
C LEU A 334 1.66 14.08 18.18
N ASP A 335 2.76 14.11 18.95
CA ASP A 335 3.52 15.33 19.27
C ASP A 335 2.64 16.49 19.79
N GLY A 336 1.64 16.19 20.59
CA GLY A 336 0.68 17.17 21.14
C GLY A 336 -0.39 17.63 20.11
N THR A 337 -0.34 17.14 18.86
CA THR A 337 -1.34 17.46 17.84
C THR A 337 -2.39 16.35 17.78
N THR A 338 -3.65 16.68 18.04
CA THR A 338 -4.79 15.78 17.85
C THR A 338 -5.27 15.88 16.40
N VAL A 339 -5.15 14.78 15.67
CA VAL A 339 -5.60 14.64 14.28
C VAL A 339 -7.03 14.11 14.23
N MET A 340 -7.37 13.15 15.08
CA MET A 340 -8.73 12.61 15.24
C MET A 340 -8.97 12.25 16.69
N LYS A 341 -10.25 12.13 17.07
CA LYS A 341 -10.64 11.72 18.42
C LYS A 341 -10.32 10.25 18.68
N PRO A 342 -10.05 9.85 19.93
CA PRO A 342 -9.76 8.47 20.27
C PRO A 342 -10.87 7.48 19.90
N GLU A 343 -12.13 7.87 20.03
CA GLU A 343 -13.27 7.06 19.62
C GLU A 343 -13.30 6.84 18.09
N THR A 344 -12.94 7.87 17.30
CA THR A 344 -12.86 7.77 15.84
C THR A 344 -11.73 6.85 15.42
N ALA A 345 -10.54 6.99 16.03
CA ALA A 345 -9.41 6.10 15.77
C ALA A 345 -9.75 4.63 16.10
N ARG A 346 -10.38 4.39 17.26
CA ARG A 346 -10.84 3.04 17.64
C ARG A 346 -11.89 2.48 16.68
N LEU A 347 -12.86 3.28 16.27
CA LEU A 347 -13.89 2.88 15.31
C LEU A 347 -13.27 2.54 13.96
N ALA A 348 -12.34 3.37 13.45
CA ALA A 348 -11.65 3.16 12.18
C ALA A 348 -10.86 1.85 12.16
N MET A 349 -10.22 1.49 13.27
CA MET A 349 -9.44 0.27 13.46
C MET A 349 -10.28 -0.90 14.00
N SER A 350 -11.60 -0.80 14.05
CA SER A 350 -12.50 -1.90 14.44
C SER A 350 -13.01 -2.68 13.22
N ASN A 351 -13.63 -3.83 13.45
CA ASN A 351 -14.29 -4.57 12.36
C ASN A 351 -15.54 -3.81 11.89
N LEU A 352 -15.45 -3.22 10.71
CA LEU A 352 -16.53 -2.48 10.06
C LEU A 352 -17.28 -3.32 9.01
N LEU A 353 -16.96 -4.60 8.83
CA LEU A 353 -17.67 -5.45 7.88
C LEU A 353 -19.17 -5.48 8.16
N PRO A 354 -20.02 -5.45 7.12
CA PRO A 354 -21.45 -5.70 7.29
C PRO A 354 -21.72 -7.05 7.96
N ALA A 355 -22.83 -7.16 8.68
CA ALA A 355 -23.23 -8.41 9.33
C ALA A 355 -23.26 -9.59 8.32
N GLY A 356 -22.65 -10.70 8.69
CA GLY A 356 -22.55 -11.91 7.86
C GLY A 356 -21.43 -11.88 6.80
N VAL A 357 -20.74 -10.74 6.60
CA VAL A 357 -19.56 -10.68 5.73
C VAL A 357 -18.32 -11.03 6.53
N THR A 358 -17.50 -11.92 5.99
CA THR A 358 -16.23 -12.34 6.59
C THR A 358 -15.07 -11.98 5.67
N PHE A 359 -13.92 -11.75 6.26
CA PHE A 359 -12.62 -11.65 5.59
C PHE A 359 -11.73 -12.76 6.15
N ASP A 360 -11.28 -13.68 5.32
CA ASP A 360 -10.48 -14.82 5.73
C ASP A 360 -8.97 -14.53 5.82
N GLY A 361 -8.58 -13.30 5.44
CA GLY A 361 -7.18 -12.88 5.42
C GLY A 361 -6.35 -13.48 4.29
N GLY A 362 -6.86 -14.49 3.59
CA GLY A 362 -6.12 -15.20 2.56
C GLY A 362 -4.78 -15.74 3.08
N ASN A 363 -3.80 -15.85 2.19
CA ASN A 363 -2.44 -16.29 2.55
C ASN A 363 -1.64 -15.24 3.35
N ALA A 364 -2.13 -14.00 3.45
CA ALA A 364 -1.41 -12.93 4.15
C ALA A 364 -1.51 -13.04 5.68
N PHE A 365 -2.55 -13.73 6.21
CA PHE A 365 -2.84 -13.82 7.65
C PHE A 365 -3.18 -15.26 8.09
N PRO A 366 -2.31 -16.24 7.82
CA PRO A 366 -2.64 -17.64 8.09
C PRO A 366 -2.87 -17.87 9.59
N GLY A 367 -4.01 -18.50 9.92
CA GLY A 367 -4.36 -18.84 11.29
C GLY A 367 -4.81 -17.68 12.18
N LEU A 368 -4.96 -16.47 11.66
CA LEU A 368 -5.49 -15.32 12.39
C LEU A 368 -6.99 -15.15 12.12
N ALA A 369 -7.78 -14.92 13.17
CA ALA A 369 -9.14 -14.42 13.02
C ALA A 369 -9.07 -12.94 12.66
N VAL A 370 -9.49 -12.57 11.44
CA VAL A 370 -9.39 -11.21 10.93
C VAL A 370 -10.72 -10.70 10.41
N GLY A 371 -10.92 -9.41 10.55
CA GLY A 371 -11.97 -8.61 9.95
C GLY A 371 -11.36 -7.46 9.14
N PHE A 372 -12.17 -6.47 8.81
CA PHE A 372 -11.73 -5.33 8.01
C PHE A 372 -12.27 -4.01 8.58
N GLY A 373 -11.35 -3.08 8.82
CA GLY A 373 -11.64 -1.72 9.28
C GLY A 373 -11.68 -0.71 8.13
N ALA A 374 -11.41 0.54 8.42
CA ALA A 374 -11.39 1.61 7.42
C ALA A 374 -10.13 1.51 6.53
N GLY A 375 -10.19 0.69 5.47
CA GLY A 375 -9.12 0.52 4.48
C GLY A 375 -7.98 -0.41 4.88
N GLY A 376 -8.11 -1.19 5.96
CA GLY A 376 -7.11 -2.16 6.42
C GLY A 376 -7.73 -3.35 7.16
N PHE A 377 -6.95 -4.43 7.34
CA PHE A 377 -7.36 -5.56 8.17
C PHE A 377 -7.43 -5.17 9.64
N VAL A 378 -8.16 -5.95 10.42
CA VAL A 378 -8.14 -5.89 11.89
C VAL A 378 -8.19 -7.31 12.46
N THR A 379 -7.35 -7.60 13.46
CA THR A 379 -7.40 -8.88 14.18
C THR A 379 -8.59 -8.91 15.14
N LEU A 380 -9.31 -10.02 15.17
CA LEU A 380 -10.54 -10.19 15.98
C LEU A 380 -10.26 -10.90 17.31
N ALA A 381 -9.09 -11.50 17.45
CA ALA A 381 -8.65 -12.24 18.65
C ALA A 381 -7.17 -12.00 18.90
N ASP A 382 -6.74 -12.23 20.14
CA ASP A 382 -5.32 -12.27 20.49
C ASP A 382 -4.66 -13.53 19.90
N SER A 383 -3.40 -13.37 19.50
CA SER A 383 -2.52 -14.43 19.04
C SER A 383 -1.09 -14.18 19.51
N PRO A 384 -0.17 -15.14 19.43
CA PRO A 384 1.24 -14.89 19.71
C PRO A 384 1.84 -13.74 18.86
N MET A 385 1.35 -13.57 17.61
CA MET A 385 1.87 -12.63 16.63
C MET A 385 1.23 -11.23 16.70
N ALA A 386 -0.02 -11.12 17.18
CA ALA A 386 -0.77 -9.86 17.15
C ALA A 386 -1.83 -9.84 18.26
N GLY A 387 -1.99 -8.71 18.93
CA GLY A 387 -3.09 -8.46 19.85
C GLY A 387 -4.41 -8.22 19.10
N ARG A 388 -5.54 -8.43 19.78
CA ARG A 388 -6.86 -8.06 19.25
C ARG A 388 -6.89 -6.58 18.90
N GLY A 389 -7.42 -6.24 17.74
CA GLY A 389 -7.49 -4.87 17.25
C GLY A 389 -6.22 -4.42 16.51
N THR A 390 -5.23 -5.31 16.30
CA THR A 390 -4.10 -4.99 15.42
C THR A 390 -4.63 -4.66 14.03
N TYR A 391 -4.30 -3.47 13.55
CA TYR A 391 -4.76 -2.90 12.29
C TYR A 391 -3.58 -2.63 11.36
N GLY A 392 -3.77 -2.73 10.05
CA GLY A 392 -2.75 -2.41 9.07
C GLY A 392 -3.13 -2.83 7.65
N TRP A 393 -2.20 -2.66 6.71
CA TRP A 393 -2.34 -3.16 5.34
C TRP A 393 -0.99 -3.30 4.66
N ASP A 394 -0.97 -4.02 3.53
CA ASP A 394 0.22 -4.30 2.74
C ASP A 394 0.18 -3.58 1.40
N GLY A 395 1.35 -3.32 0.81
CA GLY A 395 1.51 -2.78 -0.55
C GLY A 395 1.86 -3.84 -1.58
N ALA A 396 1.46 -3.64 -2.82
CA ALA A 396 1.72 -4.57 -3.93
C ALA A 396 3.22 -4.87 -4.17
N ALA A 397 4.11 -3.96 -3.75
CA ALA A 397 5.57 -4.14 -3.81
C ALA A 397 6.16 -4.68 -2.49
N ASN A 398 5.37 -5.42 -1.72
CA ASN A 398 5.76 -6.09 -0.48
C ASN A 398 6.10 -5.16 0.70
N THR A 399 5.75 -3.88 0.65
CA THR A 399 5.68 -3.05 1.83
C THR A 399 4.55 -3.55 2.74
N PHE A 400 4.69 -3.43 4.06
CA PHE A 400 3.62 -3.74 4.99
C PHE A 400 3.69 -2.90 6.25
N SER A 401 2.55 -2.75 6.92
CA SER A 401 2.46 -1.98 8.16
C SER A 401 1.45 -2.59 9.12
N PHE A 402 1.67 -2.33 10.42
CA PHE A 402 0.71 -2.67 11.47
C PHE A 402 0.79 -1.68 12.62
N VAL A 403 -0.32 -1.56 13.34
CA VAL A 403 -0.40 -0.96 14.67
C VAL A 403 -1.22 -1.89 15.56
N ASP A 404 -0.65 -2.28 16.69
CA ASP A 404 -1.24 -3.13 17.72
C ASP A 404 -1.58 -2.25 18.93
N PRO A 405 -2.83 -1.83 19.09
CA PRO A 405 -3.23 -0.96 20.19
C PRO A 405 -3.17 -1.66 21.56
N THR A 406 -3.33 -2.98 21.61
CA THR A 406 -3.30 -3.78 22.83
C THR A 406 -1.89 -3.84 23.41
N ARG A 407 -0.90 -4.06 22.56
CA ARG A 407 0.52 -4.11 22.93
C ARG A 407 1.21 -2.76 22.82
N ARG A 408 0.49 -1.74 22.36
CA ARG A 408 1.04 -0.43 22.03
C ARG A 408 2.27 -0.53 21.13
N ALA A 409 2.20 -1.42 20.13
CA ALA A 409 3.29 -1.68 19.19
C ALA A 409 2.89 -1.23 17.77
N ARG A 410 3.90 -0.81 17.00
CA ARG A 410 3.71 -0.45 15.60
C ARG A 410 4.93 -0.84 14.78
N GLY A 411 4.70 -1.06 13.50
CA GLY A 411 5.80 -1.35 12.58
C GLY A 411 5.44 -1.09 11.13
N VAL A 412 6.44 -0.67 10.37
CA VAL A 412 6.36 -0.57 8.92
C VAL A 412 7.66 -1.09 8.30
N VAL A 413 7.54 -1.83 7.21
CA VAL A 413 8.68 -2.26 6.40
C VAL A 413 8.51 -1.73 4.99
N MET A 414 9.55 -1.05 4.52
CA MET A 414 9.65 -0.46 3.20
C MET A 414 10.62 -1.25 2.35
N VAL A 415 10.13 -1.70 1.21
CA VAL A 415 10.83 -2.45 0.19
C VAL A 415 10.06 -2.32 -1.13
N ASN A 416 10.73 -2.46 -2.28
CA ASN A 416 10.00 -2.41 -3.55
C ASN A 416 10.40 -3.52 -4.50
N TYR A 417 9.68 -4.63 -4.47
CA TYR A 417 9.77 -5.71 -5.46
C TYR A 417 8.40 -6.31 -5.77
N VAL A 418 8.26 -6.86 -6.97
CA VAL A 418 7.07 -7.54 -7.47
C VAL A 418 7.46 -8.89 -8.09
N PRO A 419 6.55 -9.90 -8.13
CA PRO A 419 5.20 -9.87 -7.59
C PRO A 419 5.16 -9.97 -6.06
N TYR A 420 3.99 -9.69 -5.49
CA TYR A 420 3.74 -9.84 -4.06
C TYR A 420 3.94 -11.30 -3.61
N GLY A 421 4.63 -11.48 -2.47
CA GLY A 421 4.79 -12.78 -1.83
C GLY A 421 5.85 -13.70 -2.43
N VAL A 422 6.73 -13.22 -3.34
CA VAL A 422 7.87 -14.02 -3.86
C VAL A 422 8.79 -14.48 -2.74
N TYR A 423 9.02 -13.62 -1.75
CA TYR A 423 9.76 -13.96 -0.55
C TYR A 423 8.83 -13.93 0.67
N PRO A 424 9.03 -14.77 1.70
CA PRO A 424 8.24 -14.77 2.93
C PRO A 424 8.61 -13.65 3.90
N LEU A 425 9.05 -12.48 3.37
CA LEU A 425 9.65 -11.37 4.12
C LEU A 425 8.79 -10.96 5.32
N ARG A 426 7.47 -10.80 5.13
CA ARG A 426 6.55 -10.38 6.20
C ARG A 426 6.57 -11.36 7.37
N ALA A 427 6.45 -12.65 7.10
CA ALA A 427 6.45 -13.68 8.14
C ALA A 427 7.80 -13.73 8.87
N GLU A 428 8.92 -13.66 8.12
CA GLU A 428 10.26 -13.67 8.69
C GLU A 428 10.53 -12.43 9.56
N VAL A 429 10.05 -11.24 9.15
CA VAL A 429 10.18 -10.01 9.96
C VAL A 429 9.39 -10.14 11.27
N LEU A 430 8.15 -10.65 11.21
CA LEU A 430 7.36 -10.83 12.43
C LEU A 430 8.01 -11.85 13.38
N GLN A 431 8.59 -12.93 12.85
CA GLN A 431 9.36 -13.90 13.65
C GLN A 431 10.62 -13.27 14.26
N ALA A 432 11.35 -12.47 13.50
CA ALA A 432 12.55 -11.77 13.98
C ALA A 432 12.21 -10.77 15.09
N LEU A 433 11.12 -10.01 14.94
CA LEU A 433 10.62 -9.09 15.96
C LEU A 433 10.20 -9.83 17.25
N MET A 434 9.58 -11.00 17.13
CA MET A 434 9.24 -11.84 18.30
C MET A 434 10.51 -12.32 19.00
N ALA A 435 11.53 -12.78 18.28
CA ALA A 435 12.82 -13.18 18.86
C ALA A 435 13.52 -11.99 19.56
N ASP A 436 13.47 -10.80 18.95
CA ASP A 436 14.02 -9.59 19.58
C ASP A 436 13.24 -9.21 20.85
N ALA A 437 11.91 -9.30 20.85
CA ALA A 437 11.08 -9.05 22.02
C ALA A 437 11.39 -10.05 23.16
N GLN A 438 11.48 -11.34 22.86
CA GLN A 438 11.84 -12.37 23.87
C GLN A 438 13.20 -12.08 24.48
N ARG A 439 14.21 -11.71 23.67
CA ARG A 439 15.55 -11.36 24.15
C ARG A 439 15.56 -10.12 25.05
N LEU A 440 14.68 -9.15 24.79
CA LEU A 440 14.57 -7.93 25.59
C LEU A 440 13.83 -8.14 26.91
N HIS A 441 12.84 -9.04 26.94
CA HIS A 441 12.08 -9.37 28.15
C HIS A 441 12.79 -10.40 29.05
N GLY A 442 13.70 -11.20 28.50
CA GLY A 442 14.48 -12.20 29.25
C GLY A 442 15.73 -11.66 29.91
N LYS A 443 15.94 -10.34 29.89
CA LYS A 443 16.97 -9.60 30.62
C LYS A 443 16.37 -8.83 31.78
#